data_f7ab562cd6c120cae878eeaa6e7fb618
#
_entry.id   f7ab562cd6c120cae878eeaa6e7fb618
#
_cell.length_a   1.000
_cell.length_b   1.000
_cell.length_c   1.000
_cell.angle_alpha   90.00
_cell.angle_beta   90.00
_cell.angle_gamma   90.00
#
_symmetry.space_group_name_H-M   'P 1'
#
loop_
_entity.id
_entity.type
_entity.pdbx_description
1 polymer ?
#
loop_
_entity_poly.entity_id
_entity_poly.type
_entity_poly.pdbx_seq_one_letter_code
_entity_poly.pdbx_strand_id
1 'polypeptide(L)'
;MAKDNERLNRRRFLKGGAVTAAAAAGMVAMPNVSRAQTTTLKMQGSWSAKDVFNEMAMDYVERVNKMAGARLKIDYLVGGAVVHPFQVFDGVHGGQIDAAHTVPVYWYGKHKAASLFGTGPVFGFNANEGLGWIYNGGGKELYEELQTQILKVNIKSFFAMPMPTQTLGWFKTPITTASQLKGLKYRTVGLAADLFQALGSSVAQLPGGEIVPAMERGVIEGFEFNNPTSDRRFGAQDVAKNYMLGSHHQATEYFEIMFKRSKFTKLPAEHQAMLQYGAEAVSSANEWKAMDYYSKDLQELISKDKVNVMRTPQAVFDAQIKAWDGLIEILSKDPYMKKVMDSQKEWVRRVVYYNMNNATDYRGAFNHHFPGVLKT
;
A
#
# COMPACT_ATOMS: atom_id res chain seq x y z
N MET A 1 -74.88 -3.80 74.70
CA MET A 1 -75.32 -4.87 73.77
C MET A 1 -74.72 -4.55 72.38
N ALA A 2 -74.06 -5.56 71.86
CA ALA A 2 -73.74 -5.81 70.46
C ALA A 2 -72.82 -4.86 69.71
N LYS A 3 -71.72 -5.26 69.50
CA LYS A 3 -70.79 -5.50 68.46
C LYS A 3 -71.37 -5.47 67.04
N ASP A 4 -70.78 -4.69 66.20
CA ASP A 4 -70.61 -4.94 64.74
C ASP A 4 -69.55 -4.01 64.21
N ASN A 5 -68.42 -4.55 64.05
CA ASN A 5 -67.85 -5.21 62.94
C ASN A 5 -67.15 -4.31 61.89
N GLU A 6 -65.93 -4.02 62.18
CA GLU A 6 -64.97 -3.63 61.16
C GLU A 6 -64.67 -4.79 60.23
N ARG A 7 -65.26 -4.80 59.08
CA ARG A 7 -64.70 -5.47 57.92
C ARG A 7 -64.28 -4.40 56.90
N LEU A 8 -63.20 -3.71 57.23
CA LEU A 8 -62.52 -2.86 56.29
C LEU A 8 -62.03 -3.72 55.11
N ASN A 9 -62.63 -3.37 53.98
CA ASN A 9 -62.57 -3.97 52.68
C ASN A 9 -61.10 -4.11 52.17
N ARG A 10 -60.50 -5.27 52.39
CA ARG A 10 -59.25 -5.70 51.69
C ARG A 10 -59.35 -5.51 50.18
N ARG A 11 -60.57 -5.57 49.58
CA ARG A 11 -60.78 -5.35 48.15
C ARG A 11 -60.62 -3.88 47.72
N ARG A 12 -60.85 -2.89 48.63
CA ARG A 12 -60.63 -1.46 48.30
C ARG A 12 -59.13 -1.12 48.37
N PHE A 13 -58.38 -1.73 49.28
CA PHE A 13 -56.93 -1.53 49.36
C PHE A 13 -56.18 -2.14 48.14
N LEU A 14 -56.60 -3.31 47.69
CA LEU A 14 -56.02 -3.94 46.49
C LEU A 14 -56.39 -3.23 45.18
N LYS A 15 -57.54 -2.57 45.10
CA LYS A 15 -57.90 -1.78 43.92
C LYS A 15 -57.19 -0.41 43.87
N GLY A 16 -56.88 0.22 45.00
CA GLY A 16 -56.07 1.44 45.09
C GLY A 16 -54.57 1.20 44.84
N GLY A 17 -54.05 0.05 45.31
CA GLY A 17 -52.63 -0.33 45.08
C GLY A 17 -52.32 -0.75 43.64
N ALA A 18 -53.27 -1.33 42.94
CA ALA A 18 -53.09 -1.74 41.54
C ALA A 18 -53.02 -0.57 40.56
N VAL A 19 -53.69 0.55 40.82
CA VAL A 19 -53.69 1.74 39.96
C VAL A 19 -52.41 2.55 40.16
N THR A 20 -51.86 2.62 41.39
CA THR A 20 -50.60 3.29 41.66
C THR A 20 -49.36 2.46 41.20
N ALA A 21 -49.45 1.13 41.25
CA ALA A 21 -48.39 0.28 40.71
C ALA A 21 -48.33 0.29 39.15
N ALA A 22 -49.47 0.43 38.46
CA ALA A 22 -49.51 0.57 37.01
C ALA A 22 -49.00 1.92 36.52
N ALA A 23 -49.19 3.00 37.32
CA ALA A 23 -48.64 4.32 36.99
C ALA A 23 -47.13 4.43 37.28
N ALA A 24 -46.57 3.65 38.23
CA ALA A 24 -45.14 3.61 38.52
C ALA A 24 -44.37 2.65 37.58
N ALA A 25 -45.04 1.64 37.00
CA ALA A 25 -44.43 0.72 36.02
C ALA A 25 -44.31 1.36 34.61
N GLY A 26 -44.97 2.50 34.35
CA GLY A 26 -44.93 3.21 33.07
C GLY A 26 -43.74 4.17 32.91
N MET A 27 -42.86 4.35 33.91
CA MET A 27 -41.76 5.26 33.87
C MET A 27 -40.39 4.59 34.16
N VAL A 28 -40.25 3.31 33.92
CA VAL A 28 -38.92 2.80 33.62
C VAL A 28 -38.67 3.18 32.16
N ALA A 29 -38.19 4.41 31.92
CA ALA A 29 -37.58 4.76 30.66
C ALA A 29 -36.52 3.70 30.39
N MET A 30 -36.82 2.72 29.55
CA MET A 30 -35.79 1.88 28.98
C MET A 30 -34.75 2.86 28.41
N PRO A 31 -33.49 2.79 28.84
CA PRO A 31 -32.48 3.59 28.19
C PRO A 31 -32.64 3.26 26.72
N ASN A 32 -33.01 4.25 25.90
CA ASN A 32 -32.85 4.15 24.47
C ASN A 32 -31.35 3.89 24.28
N VAL A 33 -30.97 2.62 24.18
CA VAL A 33 -29.67 2.23 23.66
C VAL A 33 -29.74 2.72 22.22
N SER A 34 -29.37 3.98 22.04
CA SER A 34 -29.10 4.55 20.72
C SER A 34 -28.05 3.62 20.14
N ARG A 35 -28.45 2.65 19.35
CA ARG A 35 -27.53 1.88 18.53
C ARG A 35 -26.87 2.89 17.63
N ALA A 36 -25.66 3.31 18.02
CA ALA A 36 -24.88 4.18 17.18
C ALA A 36 -24.85 3.56 15.78
N GLN A 37 -25.37 4.27 14.80
CA GLN A 37 -25.44 3.78 13.44
C GLN A 37 -24.04 3.44 12.98
N THR A 38 -23.82 2.19 12.55
CA THR A 38 -22.53 1.74 12.04
C THR A 38 -22.15 2.58 10.83
N THR A 39 -21.03 3.26 10.89
CA THR A 39 -20.45 3.94 9.72
C THR A 39 -19.78 2.90 8.83
N THR A 40 -20.23 2.78 7.59
CA THR A 40 -19.62 1.86 6.62
C THR A 40 -18.85 2.65 5.56
N LEU A 41 -17.61 2.26 5.31
CA LEU A 41 -16.74 2.80 4.27
C LEU A 41 -16.52 1.73 3.19
N LYS A 42 -16.87 2.05 1.96
CA LYS A 42 -16.61 1.20 0.79
C LYS A 42 -15.16 1.42 0.34
N MET A 43 -14.29 0.42 0.49
CA MET A 43 -12.88 0.45 0.07
C MET A 43 -12.66 -0.48 -1.11
N GLN A 44 -11.96 -0.02 -2.14
CA GLN A 44 -11.51 -0.88 -3.22
C GLN A 44 -9.97 -0.94 -3.27
N GLY A 45 -9.41 -2.15 -3.42
CA GLY A 45 -7.99 -2.34 -3.73
C GLY A 45 -7.66 -2.10 -5.21
N SER A 46 -6.39 -1.94 -5.52
CA SER A 46 -5.89 -1.95 -6.89
C SER A 46 -5.40 -3.35 -7.34
N TRP A 47 -5.62 -4.37 -6.53
CA TRP A 47 -5.02 -5.70 -6.63
C TRP A 47 -6.02 -6.75 -7.13
N SER A 48 -5.53 -7.71 -7.91
CA SER A 48 -6.33 -8.88 -8.29
C SER A 48 -6.58 -9.78 -7.07
N ALA A 49 -7.65 -10.57 -7.11
CA ALA A 49 -8.07 -11.38 -5.95
C ALA A 49 -7.01 -12.38 -5.45
N LYS A 50 -6.11 -12.85 -6.32
CA LYS A 50 -5.05 -13.81 -5.97
C LYS A 50 -3.75 -13.15 -5.51
N ASP A 51 -3.61 -11.83 -5.68
CA ASP A 51 -2.40 -11.11 -5.33
C ASP A 51 -2.18 -11.09 -3.81
N VAL A 52 -0.93 -11.22 -3.36
CA VAL A 52 -0.56 -11.05 -1.95
C VAL A 52 -0.91 -9.65 -1.44
N PHE A 53 -0.88 -8.65 -2.30
CA PHE A 53 -1.27 -7.28 -1.95
C PHE A 53 -2.77 -7.16 -1.64
N ASN A 54 -3.61 -8.01 -2.25
CA ASN A 54 -5.01 -8.13 -1.87
C ASN A 54 -5.17 -8.70 -0.45
N GLU A 55 -4.38 -9.72 -0.08
CA GLU A 55 -4.37 -10.23 1.30
C GLU A 55 -3.90 -9.16 2.28
N MET A 56 -2.87 -8.38 1.94
CA MET A 56 -2.35 -7.29 2.78
C MET A 56 -3.37 -6.16 2.97
N ALA A 57 -4.15 -5.84 1.93
CA ALA A 57 -5.27 -4.92 2.04
C ALA A 57 -6.36 -5.45 2.99
N MET A 58 -6.67 -6.75 2.89
CA MET A 58 -7.61 -7.42 3.80
C MET A 58 -7.10 -7.45 5.24
N ASP A 59 -5.80 -7.64 5.48
CA ASP A 59 -5.19 -7.54 6.81
C ASP A 59 -5.43 -6.17 7.46
N TYR A 60 -5.30 -5.10 6.69
CA TYR A 60 -5.64 -3.75 7.17
C TYR A 60 -7.11 -3.64 7.54
N VAL A 61 -8.00 -4.07 6.64
CA VAL A 61 -9.45 -4.01 6.83
C VAL A 61 -9.89 -4.81 8.06
N GLU A 62 -9.37 -6.03 8.22
CA GLU A 62 -9.69 -6.90 9.36
C GLU A 62 -9.27 -6.25 10.68
N ARG A 63 -8.05 -5.71 10.75
CA ARG A 63 -7.54 -5.04 11.97
C ARG A 63 -8.40 -3.83 12.33
N VAL A 64 -8.72 -2.98 11.37
CA VAL A 64 -9.57 -1.81 11.61
C VAL A 64 -10.97 -2.23 12.05
N ASN A 65 -11.60 -3.18 11.35
CA ASN A 65 -12.94 -3.67 11.69
C ASN A 65 -12.98 -4.30 13.09
N LYS A 66 -11.91 -5.03 13.46
CA LYS A 66 -11.78 -5.63 14.80
C LYS A 66 -11.63 -4.58 15.91
N MET A 67 -10.81 -3.54 15.68
CA MET A 67 -10.66 -2.43 16.64
C MET A 67 -11.95 -1.60 16.79
N ALA A 68 -12.64 -1.35 15.70
CA ALA A 68 -13.84 -0.52 15.67
C ALA A 68 -15.11 -1.23 16.18
N GLY A 69 -15.13 -2.55 16.21
CA GLY A 69 -16.31 -3.35 16.58
C GLY A 69 -17.50 -3.05 15.66
N ALA A 70 -18.66 -2.69 16.26
CA ALA A 70 -19.87 -2.43 15.50
C ALA A 70 -20.01 -0.95 15.05
N ARG A 71 -19.07 -0.06 15.38
CA ARG A 71 -19.22 1.39 15.18
C ARG A 71 -18.69 1.88 13.82
N LEU A 72 -17.65 1.23 13.31
CA LEU A 72 -17.07 1.50 11.99
C LEU A 72 -16.83 0.17 11.28
N LYS A 73 -17.14 0.13 9.99
CA LYS A 73 -16.90 -1.04 9.14
C LYS A 73 -16.29 -0.60 7.83
N ILE A 74 -15.26 -1.28 7.39
CA ILE A 74 -14.75 -1.18 6.02
C ILE A 74 -15.27 -2.40 5.25
N ASP A 75 -16.03 -2.16 4.17
CA ASP A 75 -16.40 -3.16 3.19
C ASP A 75 -15.39 -3.13 2.05
N TYR A 76 -14.60 -4.19 1.93
CA TYR A 76 -13.52 -4.27 0.96
C TYR A 76 -13.95 -4.94 -0.35
N LEU A 77 -13.49 -4.37 -1.45
CA LEU A 77 -13.72 -4.83 -2.82
C LEU A 77 -12.37 -5.03 -3.52
N VAL A 78 -12.26 -6.08 -4.30
CA VAL A 78 -11.08 -6.37 -5.12
C VAL A 78 -10.91 -5.34 -6.24
N GLY A 79 -9.70 -5.25 -6.80
CA GLY A 79 -9.40 -4.35 -7.91
C GLY A 79 -10.31 -4.56 -9.11
N GLY A 80 -10.82 -3.47 -9.66
CA GLY A 80 -11.73 -3.48 -10.81
C GLY A 80 -13.21 -3.68 -10.50
N ALA A 81 -13.60 -3.86 -9.22
CA ALA A 81 -14.99 -4.11 -8.86
C ALA A 81 -15.92 -2.89 -9.08
N VAL A 82 -15.42 -1.68 -8.92
CA VAL A 82 -16.17 -0.42 -9.11
C VAL A 82 -15.51 0.46 -10.14
N VAL A 83 -14.19 0.68 -10.01
CA VAL A 83 -13.38 1.49 -10.92
C VAL A 83 -12.13 0.73 -11.34
N HIS A 84 -11.57 1.07 -12.50
CA HIS A 84 -10.29 0.49 -12.94
C HIS A 84 -9.17 0.72 -11.90
N PRO A 85 -8.21 -0.23 -11.71
CA PRO A 85 -7.15 -0.11 -10.70
C PRO A 85 -6.37 1.21 -10.72
N PHE A 86 -6.09 1.78 -11.89
CA PHE A 86 -5.43 3.09 -12.04
C PHE A 86 -6.36 4.30 -11.85
N GLN A 87 -7.66 4.07 -11.63
CA GLN A 87 -8.66 5.12 -11.43
C GLN A 87 -9.20 5.19 -10.00
N VAL A 88 -8.65 4.39 -9.06
CA VAL A 88 -9.14 4.40 -7.66
C VAL A 88 -8.97 5.77 -7.01
N PHE A 89 -7.93 6.53 -7.38
CA PHE A 89 -7.71 7.90 -6.93
C PHE A 89 -8.90 8.81 -7.31
N ASP A 90 -9.31 8.78 -8.57
CA ASP A 90 -10.46 9.55 -9.05
C ASP A 90 -11.77 9.05 -8.44
N GLY A 91 -11.87 7.71 -8.26
CA GLY A 91 -13.00 7.07 -7.59
C GLY A 91 -13.21 7.55 -6.15
N VAL A 92 -12.12 7.69 -5.38
CA VAL A 92 -12.16 8.25 -4.01
C VAL A 92 -12.44 9.75 -4.04
N HIS A 93 -11.74 10.52 -4.90
CA HIS A 93 -11.98 11.95 -5.04
C HIS A 93 -13.45 12.25 -5.40
N GLY A 94 -13.98 11.57 -6.41
CA GLY A 94 -15.37 11.71 -6.87
C GLY A 94 -16.40 11.13 -5.92
N GLY A 95 -16.02 10.12 -5.10
CA GLY A 95 -16.89 9.46 -4.12
C GLY A 95 -17.68 8.27 -4.66
N GLN A 96 -17.24 7.66 -5.74
CA GLN A 96 -17.71 6.35 -6.21
C GLN A 96 -17.35 5.24 -5.21
N ILE A 97 -16.20 5.38 -4.57
CA ILE A 97 -15.72 4.63 -3.43
C ILE A 97 -15.30 5.61 -2.32
N ASP A 98 -15.29 5.13 -1.07
CA ASP A 98 -14.95 5.97 0.09
C ASP A 98 -13.49 5.93 0.44
N ALA A 99 -12.82 4.83 0.08
CA ALA A 99 -11.44 4.55 0.39
C ALA A 99 -10.80 3.64 -0.68
N ALA A 100 -9.47 3.63 -0.72
CA ALA A 100 -8.72 2.69 -1.55
C ALA A 100 -7.44 2.22 -0.85
N HIS A 101 -6.98 1.02 -1.23
CA HIS A 101 -5.66 0.47 -0.89
C HIS A 101 -4.89 0.26 -2.20
N THR A 102 -3.79 1.00 -2.38
CA THR A 102 -3.13 1.16 -3.68
C THR A 102 -1.67 1.62 -3.51
N VAL A 103 -1.07 2.20 -4.54
CA VAL A 103 0.28 2.81 -4.53
C VAL A 103 0.28 4.18 -5.22
N PRO A 104 1.06 5.16 -4.74
CA PRO A 104 1.04 6.53 -5.29
C PRO A 104 1.46 6.63 -6.75
N VAL A 105 2.28 5.71 -7.22
CA VAL A 105 2.79 5.71 -8.60
C VAL A 105 1.68 5.64 -9.65
N TYR A 106 0.50 5.12 -9.30
CA TYR A 106 -0.61 4.98 -10.24
C TYR A 106 -1.24 6.32 -10.66
N TRP A 107 -1.00 7.39 -9.93
CA TRP A 107 -1.38 8.77 -10.35
C TRP A 107 -0.20 9.62 -10.84
N TYR A 108 0.90 8.98 -11.18
CA TYR A 108 2.02 9.62 -11.88
C TYR A 108 1.57 10.55 -13.03
N GLY A 109 0.58 10.15 -13.82
CA GLY A 109 0.01 10.96 -14.90
C GLY A 109 -0.67 12.25 -14.44
N LYS A 110 -1.03 12.39 -13.16
CA LYS A 110 -1.58 13.63 -12.60
C LYS A 110 -0.47 14.58 -12.16
N HIS A 111 0.57 14.04 -11.53
CA HIS A 111 1.79 14.76 -11.18
C HIS A 111 2.92 13.75 -10.97
N LYS A 112 4.04 13.95 -11.62
CA LYS A 112 5.20 13.04 -11.57
C LYS A 112 5.73 12.84 -10.15
N ALA A 113 5.62 13.84 -9.27
CA ALA A 113 6.02 13.76 -7.87
C ALA A 113 5.29 12.66 -7.07
N ALA A 114 4.12 12.18 -7.51
CA ALA A 114 3.45 11.06 -6.85
C ALA A 114 4.37 9.84 -6.74
N SER A 115 5.19 9.56 -7.75
CA SER A 115 6.17 8.46 -7.71
C SER A 115 7.24 8.61 -6.63
N LEU A 116 7.60 9.84 -6.22
CA LEU A 116 8.61 10.07 -5.18
C LEU A 116 8.11 9.69 -3.77
N PHE A 117 6.81 9.50 -3.60
CA PHE A 117 6.21 9.12 -2.32
C PHE A 117 5.93 7.63 -2.19
N GLY A 118 6.29 6.83 -3.15
CA GLY A 118 5.96 5.41 -3.07
C GLY A 118 6.77 4.50 -3.95
N THR A 119 7.20 4.95 -5.11
CA THR A 119 7.84 4.08 -6.08
C THR A 119 8.73 4.92 -6.99
N GLY A 120 10.02 4.78 -6.89
CA GLY A 120 10.89 5.51 -7.80
C GLY A 120 12.36 5.23 -7.60
N PRO A 121 13.18 5.64 -8.57
CA PRO A 121 14.60 5.71 -8.39
C PRO A 121 14.90 6.84 -7.41
N VAL A 122 15.35 6.50 -6.22
CA VAL A 122 15.59 7.41 -5.11
C VAL A 122 17.08 7.68 -4.91
N PHE A 123 17.44 8.36 -3.84
CA PHE A 123 18.81 8.82 -3.58
C PHE A 123 19.62 7.86 -2.71
N GLY A 124 19.36 6.54 -2.80
CA GLY A 124 20.13 5.51 -2.09
C GLY A 124 19.56 5.07 -0.75
N PHE A 125 18.34 5.49 -0.38
CA PHE A 125 17.64 4.94 0.77
C PHE A 125 16.81 3.69 0.39
N ASN A 126 16.66 2.78 1.34
CA ASN A 126 15.77 1.63 1.21
C ASN A 126 14.31 2.00 1.57
N ALA A 127 13.38 1.06 1.39
CA ALA A 127 11.97 1.32 1.62
C ALA A 127 11.65 1.71 3.08
N ASN A 128 12.30 1.08 4.07
CA ASN A 128 12.09 1.41 5.48
C ASN A 128 12.58 2.84 5.82
N GLU A 129 13.77 3.20 5.30
CA GLU A 129 14.32 4.55 5.44
C GLU A 129 13.44 5.61 4.77
N GLY A 130 12.86 5.28 3.62
CA GLY A 130 11.94 6.15 2.91
C GLY A 130 10.59 6.29 3.61
N LEU A 131 10.03 5.22 4.19
CA LEU A 131 8.84 5.32 5.04
C LEU A 131 9.14 6.17 6.30
N GLY A 132 10.35 6.05 6.85
CA GLY A 132 10.85 6.92 7.90
C GLY A 132 10.86 8.40 7.47
N TRP A 133 11.27 8.71 6.23
CA TRP A 133 11.18 10.06 5.67
C TRP A 133 9.74 10.55 5.59
N ILE A 134 8.81 9.71 5.16
CA ILE A 134 7.39 10.07 5.11
C ILE A 134 6.87 10.49 6.48
N TYR A 135 7.16 9.73 7.54
CA TYR A 135 6.60 9.98 8.87
C TYR A 135 7.40 10.94 9.74
N ASN A 136 8.72 11.10 9.51
CA ASN A 136 9.62 11.87 10.38
C ASN A 136 10.53 12.86 9.62
N GLY A 137 10.50 12.84 8.28
CA GLY A 137 11.34 13.67 7.41
C GLY A 137 10.60 14.72 6.61
N GLY A 138 9.32 14.97 6.91
CA GLY A 138 8.50 15.95 6.20
C GLY A 138 7.78 15.41 4.95
N GLY A 139 7.92 14.13 4.63
CA GLY A 139 7.28 13.54 3.45
C GLY A 139 5.76 13.57 3.51
N LYS A 140 5.17 13.36 4.69
CA LYS A 140 3.72 13.40 4.91
C LYS A 140 3.14 14.77 4.62
N GLU A 141 3.78 15.83 5.09
CA GLU A 141 3.39 17.21 4.87
C GLU A 141 3.49 17.59 3.39
N LEU A 142 4.57 17.17 2.72
CA LEU A 142 4.73 17.36 1.29
C LEU A 142 3.63 16.62 0.49
N TYR A 143 3.29 15.38 0.87
CA TYR A 143 2.21 14.67 0.18
C TYR A 143 0.85 15.30 0.40
N GLU A 144 0.59 15.81 1.60
CA GLU A 144 -0.61 16.60 1.91
C GLU A 144 -0.68 17.88 1.04
N GLU A 145 0.44 18.57 0.84
CA GLU A 145 0.57 19.72 -0.07
C GLU A 145 0.26 19.32 -1.53
N LEU A 146 0.80 18.18 -1.99
CA LEU A 146 0.50 17.65 -3.32
C LEU A 146 -1.00 17.45 -3.52
N GLN A 147 -1.65 16.82 -2.55
CA GLN A 147 -3.08 16.51 -2.63
C GLN A 147 -3.96 17.77 -2.54
N THR A 148 -3.66 18.66 -1.61
CA THR A 148 -4.58 19.77 -1.26
C THR A 148 -4.33 21.05 -2.03
N GLN A 149 -3.08 21.36 -2.34
CA GLN A 149 -2.71 22.64 -2.97
C GLN A 149 -2.46 22.50 -4.46
N ILE A 150 -1.79 21.42 -4.88
CA ILE A 150 -1.39 21.22 -6.28
C ILE A 150 -2.50 20.50 -7.05
N LEU A 151 -2.88 19.28 -6.62
CA LEU A 151 -3.92 18.49 -7.28
C LEU A 151 -5.34 18.92 -6.87
N LYS A 152 -5.49 19.60 -5.74
CA LYS A 152 -6.77 20.09 -5.18
C LYS A 152 -7.82 18.98 -5.07
N VAL A 153 -7.41 17.82 -4.58
CA VAL A 153 -8.28 16.64 -4.45
C VAL A 153 -8.82 16.46 -3.05
N ASN A 154 -10.00 15.84 -2.97
CA ASN A 154 -10.69 15.54 -1.73
C ASN A 154 -10.24 14.19 -1.15
N ILE A 155 -8.94 14.03 -0.91
CA ILE A 155 -8.32 12.78 -0.44
C ILE A 155 -7.49 13.05 0.81
N LYS A 156 -7.50 12.09 1.74
CA LYS A 156 -6.61 11.98 2.89
C LYS A 156 -5.91 10.63 2.82
N SER A 157 -4.58 10.61 2.88
CA SER A 157 -3.79 9.39 2.71
C SER A 157 -2.91 9.07 3.91
N PHE A 158 -2.65 7.77 4.07
CA PHE A 158 -1.68 7.17 4.98
C PHE A 158 -0.84 6.18 4.21
N PHE A 159 0.41 6.01 4.62
CA PHE A 159 1.34 5.08 3.99
C PHE A 159 1.55 3.85 4.87
N ALA A 160 1.74 2.71 4.24
CA ALA A 160 1.96 1.45 4.92
C ALA A 160 2.93 0.56 4.15
N MET A 161 3.55 -0.36 4.86
CA MET A 161 4.46 -1.39 4.37
C MET A 161 5.65 -0.86 3.55
N PRO A 162 6.85 -0.85 4.12
CA PRO A 162 8.07 -0.60 3.36
C PRO A 162 8.41 -1.84 2.53
N MET A 163 8.01 -1.84 1.25
CA MET A 163 8.30 -2.94 0.33
C MET A 163 9.79 -2.93 -0.06
N PRO A 164 10.45 -4.09 -0.10
CA PRO A 164 11.85 -4.18 -0.52
C PRO A 164 12.02 -3.71 -1.97
N THR A 165 13.28 -3.44 -2.33
CA THR A 165 13.65 -3.08 -3.71
C THR A 165 13.02 -4.04 -4.71
N GLN A 166 12.36 -3.49 -5.71
CA GLN A 166 11.77 -4.26 -6.78
C GLN A 166 12.85 -4.93 -7.64
N THR A 167 12.46 -5.98 -8.30
CA THR A 167 13.29 -6.70 -9.25
C THR A 167 13.45 -5.90 -10.54
N LEU A 168 14.54 -6.10 -11.28
CA LEU A 168 14.59 -5.62 -12.66
C LEU A 168 13.46 -6.24 -13.47
N GLY A 169 13.09 -7.47 -13.13
CA GLY A 169 11.88 -8.12 -13.62
C GLY A 169 12.12 -9.44 -14.33
N TRP A 170 11.15 -9.77 -15.16
CA TRP A 170 11.03 -11.01 -15.90
C TRP A 170 11.32 -10.80 -17.38
N PHE A 171 12.15 -11.67 -17.94
CA PHE A 171 12.59 -11.58 -19.34
C PHE A 171 12.61 -12.93 -20.01
N LYS A 172 12.31 -12.98 -21.31
CA LYS A 172 12.52 -14.19 -22.14
C LYS A 172 14.00 -14.46 -22.30
N THR A 173 14.82 -13.41 -22.48
CA THR A 173 16.29 -13.45 -22.54
C THR A 173 16.86 -12.56 -21.43
N PRO A 174 17.87 -13.02 -20.67
CA PRO A 174 18.42 -12.22 -19.57
C PRO A 174 19.08 -10.95 -20.07
N ILE A 175 18.95 -9.88 -19.31
CA ILE A 175 19.63 -8.59 -19.57
C ILE A 175 21.01 -8.61 -18.91
N THR A 176 22.04 -8.77 -19.70
CA THR A 176 23.44 -8.84 -19.21
C THR A 176 24.21 -7.53 -19.41
N THR A 177 23.73 -6.66 -20.29
CA THR A 177 24.32 -5.34 -20.58
C THR A 177 23.24 -4.27 -20.70
N ALA A 178 23.59 -3.03 -20.40
CA ALA A 178 22.68 -1.89 -20.54
C ALA A 178 22.20 -1.66 -21.97
N SER A 179 23.00 -2.03 -22.98
CA SER A 179 22.63 -1.88 -24.39
C SER A 179 21.42 -2.71 -24.81
N GLN A 180 21.15 -3.83 -24.11
CA GLN A 180 19.99 -4.69 -24.36
C GLN A 180 18.66 -4.05 -23.90
N LEU A 181 18.71 -2.98 -23.12
CA LEU A 181 17.52 -2.18 -22.78
C LEU A 181 17.04 -1.34 -23.95
N LYS A 182 17.90 -1.04 -24.91
CA LYS A 182 17.56 -0.23 -26.09
C LYS A 182 16.59 -0.99 -27.01
N GLY A 183 15.42 -0.42 -27.23
CA GLY A 183 14.36 -1.01 -28.05
C GLY A 183 13.53 -2.09 -27.33
N LEU A 184 13.88 -2.47 -26.08
CA LEU A 184 13.13 -3.44 -25.31
C LEU A 184 11.70 -2.94 -25.05
N LYS A 185 10.71 -3.74 -25.40
CA LYS A 185 9.31 -3.47 -25.03
C LYS A 185 9.09 -3.91 -23.58
N TYR A 186 9.09 -2.95 -22.69
CA TYR A 186 9.14 -3.20 -21.26
C TYR A 186 7.96 -2.59 -20.53
N ARG A 187 7.34 -3.37 -19.62
CA ARG A 187 6.29 -2.86 -18.74
C ARG A 187 6.92 -2.37 -17.44
N THR A 188 6.67 -1.13 -17.12
CA THR A 188 6.90 -0.53 -15.79
C THR A 188 5.95 0.65 -15.59
N VAL A 189 6.01 1.33 -14.44
CA VAL A 189 5.09 2.43 -14.08
C VAL A 189 5.84 3.62 -13.49
N GLY A 190 5.22 4.81 -13.53
CA GLY A 190 5.71 6.01 -12.87
C GLY A 190 7.03 6.54 -13.40
N LEU A 191 7.88 7.07 -12.53
CA LEU A 191 9.22 7.58 -12.90
C LEU A 191 10.16 6.50 -13.45
N ALA A 192 9.92 5.23 -13.12
CA ALA A 192 10.64 4.13 -13.75
C ALA A 192 10.36 4.05 -15.25
N ALA A 193 9.16 4.43 -15.70
CA ALA A 193 8.87 4.55 -17.13
C ALA A 193 9.75 5.61 -17.80
N ASP A 194 9.89 6.79 -17.21
CA ASP A 194 10.81 7.83 -17.72
C ASP A 194 12.25 7.32 -17.75
N LEU A 195 12.67 6.60 -16.69
CA LEU A 195 14.03 6.04 -16.60
C LEU A 195 14.32 5.05 -17.72
N PHE A 196 13.43 4.10 -17.96
CA PHE A 196 13.61 3.11 -19.02
C PHE A 196 13.50 3.74 -20.42
N GLN A 197 12.65 4.75 -20.60
CA GLN A 197 12.62 5.54 -21.83
C GLN A 197 13.95 6.27 -22.07
N ALA A 198 14.56 6.85 -21.03
CA ALA A 198 15.88 7.46 -21.13
C ALA A 198 16.98 6.44 -21.47
N LEU A 199 16.81 5.17 -21.10
CA LEU A 199 17.68 4.05 -21.48
C LEU A 199 17.37 3.49 -22.88
N GLY A 200 16.36 4.04 -23.57
CA GLY A 200 15.99 3.69 -24.93
C GLY A 200 14.94 2.57 -25.05
N SER A 201 14.30 2.16 -23.96
CA SER A 201 13.24 1.15 -23.98
C SER A 201 11.92 1.73 -24.52
N SER A 202 11.08 0.88 -25.11
CA SER A 202 9.68 1.17 -25.43
C SER A 202 8.81 0.75 -24.25
N VAL A 203 8.27 1.71 -23.49
CA VAL A 203 7.59 1.43 -22.23
C VAL A 203 6.08 1.40 -22.37
N ALA A 204 5.45 0.35 -21.80
CA ALA A 204 4.01 0.24 -21.61
C ALA A 204 3.68 0.29 -20.11
N GLN A 205 2.66 1.05 -19.72
CA GLN A 205 2.16 1.11 -18.34
C GLN A 205 0.84 0.32 -18.25
N LEU A 206 0.87 -0.83 -17.57
CA LEU A 206 -0.25 -1.75 -17.47
C LEU A 206 -0.45 -2.16 -16.00
N PRO A 207 -1.69 -2.29 -15.51
CA PRO A 207 -1.95 -2.88 -14.20
C PRO A 207 -1.55 -4.36 -14.18
N GLY A 208 -1.27 -4.91 -12.98
CA GLY A 208 -0.74 -6.27 -12.82
C GLY A 208 -1.50 -7.37 -13.56
N GLY A 209 -2.84 -7.32 -13.56
CA GLY A 209 -3.68 -8.31 -14.23
C GLY A 209 -3.59 -8.33 -15.76
N GLU A 210 -2.98 -7.31 -16.38
CA GLU A 210 -2.83 -7.20 -17.84
C GLU A 210 -1.43 -7.63 -18.33
N ILE A 211 -0.49 -7.88 -17.42
CA ILE A 211 0.92 -8.15 -17.75
C ILE A 211 1.06 -9.48 -18.51
N VAL A 212 0.57 -10.58 -17.94
CA VAL A 212 0.71 -11.90 -18.57
C VAL A 212 0.05 -11.94 -19.96
N PRO A 213 -1.19 -11.47 -20.13
CA PRO A 213 -1.79 -11.36 -21.48
C PRO A 213 -0.98 -10.49 -22.46
N ALA A 214 -0.33 -9.44 -21.99
CA ALA A 214 0.52 -8.60 -22.83
C ALA A 214 1.82 -9.31 -23.26
N MET A 215 2.43 -10.08 -22.37
CA MET A 215 3.59 -10.95 -22.67
C MET A 215 3.26 -12.03 -23.69
N GLU A 216 2.11 -12.71 -23.52
CA GLU A 216 1.64 -13.75 -24.44
C GLU A 216 1.43 -13.22 -25.86
N ARG A 217 0.83 -12.03 -25.99
CA ARG A 217 0.58 -11.38 -27.28
C ARG A 217 1.82 -10.67 -27.87
N GLY A 218 2.96 -10.64 -27.17
CA GLY A 218 4.17 -9.96 -27.61
C GLY A 218 4.07 -8.42 -27.63
N VAL A 219 3.09 -7.86 -26.90
CA VAL A 219 2.97 -6.41 -26.68
C VAL A 219 4.15 -5.90 -25.86
N ILE A 220 4.59 -6.71 -24.90
CA ILE A 220 5.80 -6.49 -24.09
C ILE A 220 6.71 -7.73 -24.16
N GLU A 221 8.01 -7.55 -23.93
CA GLU A 221 9.07 -8.57 -23.98
C GLU A 221 9.71 -8.79 -22.61
N GLY A 222 9.49 -7.87 -21.71
CA GLY A 222 9.90 -7.94 -20.31
C GLY A 222 9.00 -7.06 -19.45
N PHE A 223 8.99 -7.36 -18.15
CA PHE A 223 8.20 -6.59 -17.19
C PHE A 223 8.77 -6.71 -15.79
N GLU A 224 8.52 -5.72 -14.97
CA GLU A 224 8.52 -5.81 -13.51
C GLU A 224 7.08 -5.73 -12.99
N PHE A 225 6.87 -6.26 -11.79
CA PHE A 225 5.65 -5.97 -11.06
C PHE A 225 5.98 -5.64 -9.60
N ASN A 226 6.51 -6.61 -8.82
CA ASN A 226 6.98 -6.28 -7.47
C ASN A 226 7.89 -7.35 -6.84
N ASN A 227 7.40 -8.59 -6.66
CA ASN A 227 8.00 -9.56 -5.78
C ASN A 227 7.70 -11.00 -6.19
N PRO A 228 8.50 -12.00 -5.71
CA PRO A 228 8.32 -13.41 -6.09
C PRO A 228 6.91 -13.97 -5.86
N THR A 229 6.24 -13.54 -4.79
CA THR A 229 4.91 -14.07 -4.43
C THR A 229 3.82 -13.54 -5.35
N SER A 230 3.74 -12.23 -5.54
CA SER A 230 2.80 -11.63 -6.49
C SER A 230 3.02 -12.17 -7.90
N ASP A 231 4.28 -12.12 -8.35
CA ASP A 231 4.67 -12.48 -9.72
C ASP A 231 4.34 -13.94 -10.02
N ARG A 232 4.64 -14.85 -9.08
CA ARG A 232 4.33 -16.27 -9.20
C ARG A 232 2.82 -16.52 -9.23
N ARG A 233 2.04 -15.81 -8.40
CA ARG A 233 0.58 -16.02 -8.29
C ARG A 233 -0.18 -15.60 -9.54
N PHE A 234 0.32 -14.65 -10.33
CA PHE A 234 -0.30 -14.32 -11.62
C PHE A 234 0.33 -15.05 -12.83
N GLY A 235 1.31 -15.93 -12.61
CA GLY A 235 1.86 -16.79 -13.65
C GLY A 235 3.03 -16.19 -14.42
N ALA A 236 3.85 -15.32 -13.84
CA ALA A 236 5.03 -14.74 -14.49
C ALA A 236 5.98 -15.80 -15.03
N GLN A 237 6.18 -16.89 -14.28
CA GLN A 237 7.03 -18.02 -14.64
C GLN A 237 6.56 -18.80 -15.87
N ASP A 238 5.31 -18.63 -16.27
CA ASP A 238 4.75 -19.33 -17.44
C ASP A 238 5.08 -18.60 -18.75
N VAL A 239 5.31 -17.27 -18.68
CA VAL A 239 5.57 -16.41 -19.84
C VAL A 239 7.03 -15.94 -19.96
N ALA A 240 7.82 -16.05 -18.88
CA ALA A 240 9.26 -15.72 -18.85
C ALA A 240 9.99 -16.63 -17.87
N LYS A 241 11.27 -16.94 -18.16
CA LYS A 241 12.07 -17.86 -17.33
C LYS A 241 13.29 -17.22 -16.68
N ASN A 242 13.60 -15.96 -16.97
CA ASN A 242 14.70 -15.24 -16.36
C ASN A 242 14.15 -14.17 -15.44
N TYR A 243 14.43 -14.31 -14.13
CA TYR A 243 13.99 -13.40 -13.08
C TYR A 243 15.21 -12.68 -12.49
N MET A 244 15.27 -11.37 -12.69
CA MET A 244 16.44 -10.56 -12.36
C MET A 244 16.18 -9.71 -11.13
N LEU A 245 16.85 -10.02 -10.03
CA LEU A 245 16.65 -9.41 -8.71
C LEU A 245 17.43 -8.11 -8.55
N GLY A 246 16.79 -7.17 -7.86
CA GLY A 246 17.37 -5.91 -7.41
C GLY A 246 17.63 -4.93 -8.55
N SER A 247 17.02 -3.77 -8.48
CA SER A 247 17.17 -2.74 -9.49
C SER A 247 17.00 -1.35 -8.88
N HIS A 248 17.67 -0.34 -9.47
CA HIS A 248 17.58 1.03 -8.98
C HIS A 248 16.26 1.72 -9.38
N HIS A 249 15.63 1.27 -10.47
CA HIS A 249 14.47 1.97 -11.07
C HIS A 249 13.27 2.12 -10.13
N GLN A 250 13.09 1.17 -9.21
CA GLN A 250 12.08 1.18 -8.15
C GLN A 250 12.71 0.62 -6.86
N ALA A 251 13.60 1.42 -6.29
CA ALA A 251 14.37 1.03 -5.12
C ALA A 251 13.52 0.93 -3.85
N THR A 252 12.38 1.63 -3.82
CA THR A 252 11.44 1.65 -2.69
C THR A 252 10.01 1.62 -3.19
N GLU A 253 9.09 1.06 -2.38
CA GLU A 253 7.65 1.16 -2.63
C GLU A 253 6.88 1.13 -1.31
N TYR A 254 5.72 1.81 -1.30
CA TYR A 254 4.80 1.83 -0.15
C TYR A 254 3.37 1.72 -0.62
N PHE A 255 2.52 1.05 0.15
CA PHE A 255 1.09 1.19 -0.02
C PHE A 255 0.63 2.59 0.36
N GLU A 256 -0.36 3.08 -0.37
CA GLU A 256 -1.17 4.22 -0.01
C GLU A 256 -2.57 3.74 0.36
N ILE A 257 -2.98 4.04 1.59
CA ILE A 257 -4.34 3.82 2.07
C ILE A 257 -5.01 5.18 2.11
N MET A 258 -5.94 5.40 1.18
CA MET A 258 -6.58 6.70 1.01
C MET A 258 -8.06 6.66 1.35
N PHE A 259 -8.55 7.81 1.81
CA PHE A 259 -9.95 8.04 2.16
C PHE A 259 -10.46 9.31 1.51
N LYS A 260 -11.76 9.35 1.17
CA LYS A 260 -12.43 10.60 0.83
C LYS A 260 -12.34 11.55 2.03
N ARG A 261 -11.59 12.66 1.90
CA ARG A 261 -11.28 13.58 2.99
C ARG A 261 -12.52 14.08 3.70
N SER A 262 -13.53 14.50 2.93
CA SER A 262 -14.79 15.02 3.49
C SER A 262 -15.62 13.96 4.25
N LYS A 263 -15.41 12.67 4.02
CA LYS A 263 -15.95 11.60 4.86
C LYS A 263 -15.07 11.34 6.08
N PHE A 264 -13.76 11.23 5.87
CA PHE A 264 -12.77 10.98 6.92
C PHE A 264 -12.86 12.03 8.05
N THR A 265 -12.88 13.32 7.71
CA THR A 265 -12.92 14.41 8.69
C THR A 265 -14.22 14.50 9.50
N LYS A 266 -15.31 13.86 9.03
CA LYS A 266 -16.58 13.75 9.75
C LYS A 266 -16.64 12.57 10.71
N LEU A 267 -15.68 11.64 10.64
CA LEU A 267 -15.61 10.53 11.58
C LEU A 267 -15.26 11.03 12.98
N PRO A 268 -15.71 10.36 14.05
CA PRO A 268 -15.20 10.59 15.39
C PRO A 268 -13.65 10.46 15.42
N ALA A 269 -13.00 11.25 16.27
CA ALA A 269 -11.54 11.29 16.38
C ALA A 269 -10.94 9.89 16.63
N GLU A 270 -11.62 9.06 17.43
CA GLU A 270 -11.22 7.66 17.67
C GLU A 270 -11.22 6.82 16.39
N HIS A 271 -12.20 6.99 15.52
CA HIS A 271 -12.25 6.27 14.24
C HIS A 271 -11.16 6.76 13.27
N GLN A 272 -10.91 8.08 13.23
CA GLN A 272 -9.80 8.63 12.45
C GLN A 272 -8.46 8.04 12.92
N ALA A 273 -8.25 7.94 14.24
CA ALA A 273 -7.06 7.34 14.83
C ALA A 273 -6.94 5.84 14.49
N MET A 274 -8.03 5.07 14.56
CA MET A 274 -8.04 3.65 14.17
C MET A 274 -7.64 3.46 12.71
N LEU A 275 -8.12 4.30 11.80
CA LEU A 275 -7.77 4.25 10.38
C LEU A 275 -6.29 4.61 10.15
N GLN A 276 -5.78 5.64 10.81
CA GLN A 276 -4.39 6.05 10.71
C GLN A 276 -3.45 5.03 11.33
N TYR A 277 -3.61 4.72 12.62
CA TYR A 277 -2.71 3.81 13.32
C TYR A 277 -2.85 2.37 12.87
N GLY A 278 -4.01 2.01 12.29
CA GLY A 278 -4.19 0.75 11.59
C GLY A 278 -3.23 0.61 10.39
N ALA A 279 -3.00 1.69 9.63
CA ALA A 279 -2.02 1.70 8.53
C ALA A 279 -0.58 1.55 9.04
N GLU A 280 -0.23 2.24 10.13
CA GLU A 280 1.10 2.12 10.76
C GLU A 280 1.32 0.71 11.33
N ALA A 281 0.33 0.15 12.03
CA ALA A 281 0.41 -1.19 12.61
C ALA A 281 0.50 -2.31 11.56
N VAL A 282 -0.22 -2.18 10.44
CA VAL A 282 -0.18 -3.18 9.37
C VAL A 282 1.14 -3.15 8.59
N SER A 283 1.88 -2.02 8.62
CA SER A 283 3.17 -1.89 7.94
C SER A 283 4.15 -2.98 8.37
N SER A 284 4.41 -3.12 9.65
CA SER A 284 5.31 -4.15 10.19
C SER A 284 4.77 -5.56 9.94
N ALA A 285 3.47 -5.78 10.14
CA ALA A 285 2.87 -7.09 9.94
C ALA A 285 2.98 -7.58 8.48
N ASN A 286 2.76 -6.68 7.52
CA ASN A 286 2.88 -7.00 6.10
C ASN A 286 4.33 -7.16 5.67
N GLU A 287 5.27 -6.37 6.22
CA GLU A 287 6.71 -6.53 5.97
C GLU A 287 7.20 -7.91 6.43
N TRP A 288 6.83 -8.34 7.64
CA TRP A 288 7.21 -9.66 8.16
C TRP A 288 6.56 -10.80 7.35
N LYS A 289 5.30 -10.65 6.94
CA LYS A 289 4.64 -11.59 6.03
C LYS A 289 5.38 -11.67 4.70
N ALA A 290 5.79 -10.52 4.14
CA ALA A 290 6.53 -10.45 2.90
C ALA A 290 7.87 -11.18 2.99
N MET A 291 8.64 -11.00 4.06
CA MET A 291 9.91 -11.70 4.26
C MET A 291 9.74 -13.23 4.18
N ASP A 292 8.72 -13.77 4.81
CA ASP A 292 8.42 -15.20 4.80
C ASP A 292 7.93 -15.67 3.42
N TYR A 293 6.91 -15.01 2.87
CA TYR A 293 6.30 -15.42 1.61
C TYR A 293 7.25 -15.27 0.43
N TYR A 294 7.91 -14.12 0.30
CA TYR A 294 8.81 -13.84 -0.83
C TYR A 294 9.99 -14.79 -0.85
N SER A 295 10.57 -15.14 0.31
CA SER A 295 11.67 -16.09 0.39
C SER A 295 11.24 -17.50 0.02
N LYS A 296 10.07 -17.96 0.47
CA LYS A 296 9.51 -19.27 0.12
C LYS A 296 9.21 -19.38 -1.37
N ASP A 297 8.48 -18.40 -1.91
CA ASP A 297 8.11 -18.41 -3.33
C ASP A 297 9.32 -18.26 -4.25
N LEU A 298 10.35 -17.50 -3.85
CA LEU A 298 11.61 -17.45 -4.60
C LEU A 298 12.28 -18.84 -4.67
N GLN A 299 12.30 -19.59 -3.57
CA GLN A 299 12.83 -20.95 -3.57
C GLN A 299 11.99 -21.90 -4.44
N GLU A 300 10.67 -21.73 -4.45
CA GLU A 300 9.79 -22.52 -5.31
C GLU A 300 9.95 -22.17 -6.80
N LEU A 301 10.10 -20.91 -7.15
CA LEU A 301 10.43 -20.47 -8.52
C LEU A 301 11.70 -21.17 -9.03
N ILE A 302 12.74 -21.27 -8.19
CA ILE A 302 14.00 -21.93 -8.53
C ILE A 302 13.82 -23.45 -8.64
N SER A 303 13.27 -24.08 -7.59
CA SER A 303 13.27 -25.53 -7.44
C SER A 303 12.18 -26.22 -8.23
N LYS A 304 10.95 -25.68 -8.23
CA LYS A 304 9.78 -26.27 -8.89
C LYS A 304 9.57 -25.72 -10.30
N ASP A 305 9.55 -24.38 -10.45
CA ASP A 305 9.18 -23.73 -11.69
C ASP A 305 10.38 -23.56 -12.66
N LYS A 306 11.59 -23.95 -12.21
CA LYS A 306 12.84 -23.93 -13.00
C LYS A 306 13.18 -22.56 -13.56
N VAL A 307 12.87 -21.51 -12.80
CA VAL A 307 13.21 -20.14 -13.14
C VAL A 307 14.71 -19.90 -12.91
N ASN A 308 15.33 -19.25 -13.87
CA ASN A 308 16.72 -18.80 -13.78
C ASN A 308 16.73 -17.46 -13.02
N VAL A 309 17.05 -17.53 -11.73
CA VAL A 309 17.13 -16.35 -10.86
C VAL A 309 18.56 -15.80 -10.84
N MET A 310 18.70 -14.52 -11.14
CA MET A 310 19.99 -13.85 -11.18
C MET A 310 19.90 -12.42 -10.63
N ARG A 311 21.02 -11.83 -10.27
CA ARG A 311 21.07 -10.42 -9.90
C ARG A 311 21.19 -9.54 -11.15
N THR A 312 20.64 -8.34 -11.06
CA THR A 312 20.86 -7.30 -12.06
C THR A 312 22.37 -7.01 -12.16
N PRO A 313 22.96 -7.07 -13.37
CA PRO A 313 24.38 -6.75 -13.56
C PRO A 313 24.73 -5.33 -13.16
N GLN A 314 25.93 -5.13 -12.61
CA GLN A 314 26.40 -3.82 -12.17
C GLN A 314 26.33 -2.76 -13.29
N ALA A 315 26.71 -3.13 -14.52
CA ALA A 315 26.64 -2.23 -15.67
C ALA A 315 25.21 -1.72 -15.98
N VAL A 316 24.18 -2.53 -15.72
CA VAL A 316 22.78 -2.13 -15.86
C VAL A 316 22.38 -1.17 -14.74
N PHE A 317 22.80 -1.46 -13.51
CA PHE A 317 22.59 -0.59 -12.36
C PHE A 317 23.27 0.78 -12.56
N ASP A 318 24.51 0.82 -12.99
CA ASP A 318 25.26 2.07 -13.25
C ASP A 318 24.61 2.92 -14.35
N ALA A 319 24.08 2.26 -15.40
CA ALA A 319 23.33 2.92 -16.43
C ALA A 319 22.01 3.55 -15.93
N GLN A 320 21.32 2.86 -15.00
CA GLN A 320 20.10 3.40 -14.37
C GLN A 320 20.43 4.64 -13.53
N ILE A 321 21.49 4.61 -12.72
CA ILE A 321 21.90 5.77 -11.92
C ILE A 321 22.21 6.95 -12.83
N LYS A 322 23.00 6.75 -13.89
CA LYS A 322 23.34 7.80 -14.83
C LYS A 322 22.12 8.39 -15.56
N ALA A 323 21.17 7.53 -15.93
CA ALA A 323 19.91 8.00 -16.53
C ALA A 323 19.06 8.77 -15.52
N TRP A 324 19.08 8.36 -14.24
CA TRP A 324 18.39 9.08 -13.17
C TRP A 324 18.98 10.47 -12.94
N ASP A 325 20.30 10.64 -12.99
CA ASP A 325 20.96 11.95 -12.87
C ASP A 325 20.42 12.93 -13.95
N GLY A 326 20.32 12.47 -15.20
CA GLY A 326 19.73 13.28 -16.29
C GLY A 326 18.25 13.61 -16.07
N LEU A 327 17.49 12.69 -15.49
CA LEU A 327 16.08 12.94 -15.15
C LEU A 327 15.94 13.95 -14.00
N ILE A 328 16.80 13.90 -12.99
CA ILE A 328 16.81 14.87 -11.87
C ILE A 328 16.94 16.30 -12.42
N GLU A 329 17.82 16.53 -13.39
CA GLU A 329 18.00 17.86 -14.00
C GLU A 329 16.71 18.35 -14.68
N ILE A 330 16.03 17.46 -15.41
CA ILE A 330 14.77 17.77 -16.09
C ILE A 330 13.64 18.01 -15.09
N LEU A 331 13.48 17.11 -14.14
CA LEU A 331 12.40 17.13 -13.15
C LEU A 331 12.53 18.28 -12.16
N SER A 332 13.77 18.71 -11.86
CA SER A 332 14.04 19.86 -10.98
C SER A 332 13.58 21.21 -11.53
N LYS A 333 13.17 21.27 -12.80
CA LYS A 333 12.52 22.46 -13.37
C LYS A 333 11.13 22.71 -12.81
N ASP A 334 10.46 21.68 -12.33
CA ASP A 334 9.24 21.80 -11.55
C ASP A 334 9.60 22.13 -10.09
N PRO A 335 9.15 23.28 -9.55
CA PRO A 335 9.51 23.72 -8.18
C PRO A 335 9.07 22.72 -7.10
N TYR A 336 7.93 22.07 -7.28
CA TYR A 336 7.44 21.10 -6.29
C TYR A 336 8.24 19.78 -6.36
N MET A 337 8.52 19.27 -7.56
CA MET A 337 9.43 18.14 -7.73
C MET A 337 10.77 18.40 -7.07
N LYS A 338 11.36 19.57 -7.31
CA LYS A 338 12.63 19.98 -6.71
C LYS A 338 12.54 19.98 -5.18
N LYS A 339 11.48 20.58 -4.62
CA LYS A 339 11.24 20.65 -3.18
C LYS A 339 11.19 19.25 -2.55
N VAL A 340 10.50 18.30 -3.16
CA VAL A 340 10.41 16.91 -2.67
C VAL A 340 11.77 16.22 -2.75
N MET A 341 12.46 16.33 -3.88
CA MET A 341 13.79 15.71 -4.06
C MET A 341 14.84 16.29 -3.09
N ASP A 342 14.81 17.60 -2.85
CA ASP A 342 15.74 18.24 -1.90
C ASP A 342 15.48 17.75 -0.46
N SER A 343 14.20 17.61 -0.05
CA SER A 343 13.82 17.03 1.24
C SER A 343 14.31 15.59 1.38
N GLN A 344 14.17 14.76 0.34
CA GLN A 344 14.69 13.39 0.36
C GLN A 344 16.22 13.36 0.46
N LYS A 345 16.93 14.22 -0.26
CA LYS A 345 18.40 14.31 -0.20
C LYS A 345 18.90 14.73 1.18
N GLU A 346 18.21 15.67 1.84
CA GLU A 346 18.54 16.08 3.20
C GLU A 346 18.40 14.92 4.19
N TRP A 347 17.28 14.20 4.10
CA TRP A 347 17.03 13.00 4.91
C TRP A 347 18.12 11.95 4.71
N VAL A 348 18.45 11.63 3.45
CA VAL A 348 19.45 10.62 3.08
C VAL A 348 20.83 10.96 3.66
N ARG A 349 21.28 12.20 3.50
CA ARG A 349 22.60 12.64 4.02
C ARG A 349 22.77 12.37 5.51
N ARG A 350 21.71 12.37 6.29
CA ARG A 350 21.74 12.17 7.73
C ARG A 350 21.43 10.73 8.11
N VAL A 351 20.30 10.19 7.63
CA VAL A 351 19.77 8.89 8.09
C VAL A 351 20.51 7.74 7.44
N VAL A 352 20.64 7.77 6.12
CA VAL A 352 21.32 6.68 5.40
C VAL A 352 22.83 6.69 5.71
N TYR A 353 23.43 7.87 5.87
CA TYR A 353 24.80 8.00 6.34
C TYR A 353 25.01 7.26 7.67
N TYR A 354 24.13 7.49 8.67
CA TYR A 354 24.21 6.79 9.95
C TYR A 354 24.03 5.28 9.76
N ASN A 355 22.98 4.86 9.04
CA ASN A 355 22.65 3.45 8.87
C ASN A 355 23.78 2.69 8.17
N MET A 356 24.36 3.24 7.11
CA MET A 356 25.46 2.61 6.38
C MET A 356 26.75 2.50 7.24
N ASN A 357 27.03 3.52 8.07
CA ASN A 357 28.21 3.47 8.94
C ASN A 357 28.01 2.57 10.17
N ASN A 358 26.77 2.36 10.62
CA ASN A 358 26.44 1.53 11.76
C ASN A 358 26.04 0.10 11.35
N ALA A 359 25.91 -0.19 10.06
CA ALA A 359 25.57 -1.53 9.58
C ALA A 359 26.72 -2.51 9.82
N THR A 360 26.37 -3.69 10.34
CA THR A 360 27.32 -4.81 10.34
C THR A 360 27.40 -5.46 8.95
N ASP A 361 28.48 -6.21 8.69
CA ASP A 361 28.60 -6.98 7.45
C ASP A 361 27.71 -8.24 7.48
N TYR A 362 26.43 -8.05 7.24
CA TYR A 362 25.46 -9.14 7.12
C TYR A 362 25.83 -10.13 6.02
N ARG A 363 26.41 -9.66 4.92
CA ARG A 363 26.79 -10.51 3.79
C ARG A 363 27.96 -11.40 4.15
N GLY A 364 28.98 -10.85 4.81
CA GLY A 364 30.12 -11.61 5.31
C GLY A 364 29.70 -12.67 6.32
N ALA A 365 28.86 -12.31 7.29
CA ALA A 365 28.31 -13.25 8.25
C ALA A 365 27.52 -14.38 7.59
N PHE A 366 26.63 -14.04 6.63
CA PHE A 366 25.87 -15.04 5.89
C PHE A 366 26.78 -15.99 5.11
N ASN A 367 27.77 -15.47 4.38
CA ASN A 367 28.70 -16.29 3.60
C ASN A 367 29.54 -17.19 4.49
N HIS A 368 29.90 -16.75 5.71
CA HIS A 368 30.60 -17.57 6.68
C HIS A 368 29.79 -18.80 7.10
N HIS A 369 28.51 -18.61 7.41
CA HIS A 369 27.65 -19.71 7.87
C HIS A 369 27.08 -20.56 6.72
N PHE A 370 26.94 -19.98 5.53
CA PHE A 370 26.32 -20.61 4.36
C PHE A 370 27.20 -20.42 3.10
N PRO A 371 28.41 -21.01 3.07
CA PRO A 371 29.38 -20.80 1.99
C PRO A 371 28.84 -21.30 0.64
N GLY A 372 28.98 -20.49 -0.40
CA GLY A 372 28.57 -20.83 -1.78
C GLY A 372 27.06 -20.73 -2.07
N VAL A 373 26.25 -20.32 -1.10
CA VAL A 373 24.78 -20.16 -1.30
C VAL A 373 24.46 -18.86 -2.06
N LEU A 374 25.13 -17.75 -1.71
CA LEU A 374 24.96 -16.51 -2.48
C LEU A 374 25.77 -16.60 -3.77
N LYS A 375 25.06 -16.54 -4.88
CA LYS A 375 25.70 -16.36 -6.20
C LYS A 375 26.25 -14.92 -6.26
N THR A 376 27.53 -14.80 -6.57
CA THR A 376 28.22 -13.52 -6.75
C THR A 376 27.76 -12.82 -8.01
#